data_d4d4fff25540fef0ef0a728755b3a21d
#
_entry.id   d4d4fff25540fef0ef0a728755b3a21d
#
_cell.length_a   1.000
_cell.length_b   1.000
_cell.length_c   1.000
_cell.angle_alpha   90.00
_cell.angle_beta   90.00
_cell.angle_gamma   90.00
#
_symmetry.space_group_name_H-M   'P 1'
#
loop_
_entity.id
_entity.type
_entity.pdbx_description
1 polymer ?
#
loop_
_entity_poly.entity_id
_entity_poly.type
_entity_poly.pdbx_seq_one_letter_code
_entity_poly.pdbx_strand_id
1 'polypeptide(L)'
;GVGDKTTLIIGPLVAACGGKVAKMSGRGLGHTGGTIDKMEAIPNLQVSLDQEAFIDQVNRIGLAVIGQSEGLAPADKKLYALRDVTGTVDSIPLIASSVMSKKLASGAQAILLDVKVGSGAFMKTIDDARALAKAMVDIGTENGRSVKAVLTDMDRPLGHAIGNALEIREVINTLKGHGPEDLTHECLIMAAHMLVLSQICDYETALSRVQQALNSGAALERLRMMIDAQGGDSRVLDDESLLAIGKFTYDVTAPQDGYITHMNTEQCGIASVMLGAGRTVKDGPI
;
A
#
# COMPACT_ATOMS: atom_id res chain seq x y z
N GLY A 1 -4.51 -6.36 3.34
CA GLY A 1 -3.99 -6.26 4.72
C GLY A 1 -4.73 -5.22 5.54
N VAL A 2 -4.56 -5.29 6.84
CA VAL A 2 -5.09 -4.34 7.82
C VAL A 2 -3.94 -3.47 8.33
N GLY A 3 -4.12 -2.14 8.34
CA GLY A 3 -3.03 -1.21 8.65
C GLY A 3 -1.94 -1.16 7.57
N ASP A 4 -2.20 -1.72 6.40
CA ASP A 4 -1.23 -1.80 5.29
C ASP A 4 -1.17 -0.46 4.53
N LYS A 5 -0.22 0.36 4.92
CA LYS A 5 0.09 1.69 4.36
C LYS A 5 1.44 1.74 3.64
N THR A 6 2.06 0.59 3.41
CA THR A 6 3.43 0.43 2.87
C THR A 6 3.68 1.20 1.58
N THR A 7 2.69 1.27 0.67
CA THR A 7 2.81 2.00 -0.60
C THR A 7 3.24 3.45 -0.42
N LEU A 8 2.68 4.14 0.59
CA LEU A 8 2.92 5.57 0.83
C LEU A 8 4.24 5.84 1.58
N ILE A 9 4.94 4.79 2.00
CA ILE A 9 6.28 4.86 2.60
C ILE A 9 7.31 4.38 1.58
N ILE A 10 7.09 3.21 0.96
CA ILE A 10 8.02 2.59 0.00
C ILE A 10 8.17 3.45 -1.25
N GLY A 11 7.07 3.98 -1.79
CA GLY A 11 7.11 4.83 -2.98
C GLY A 11 8.05 6.03 -2.84
N PRO A 12 7.88 6.86 -1.80
CA PRO A 12 8.81 7.95 -1.49
C PRO A 12 10.25 7.53 -1.27
N LEU A 13 10.51 6.43 -0.55
CA LEU A 13 11.85 5.89 -0.32
C LEU A 13 12.55 5.53 -1.63
N VAL A 14 11.86 4.78 -2.49
CA VAL A 14 12.39 4.38 -3.80
C VAL A 14 12.63 5.58 -4.70
N ALA A 15 11.70 6.54 -4.74
CA ALA A 15 11.84 7.76 -5.53
C ALA A 15 12.98 8.66 -5.03
N ALA A 16 13.20 8.76 -3.72
CA ALA A 16 14.33 9.48 -3.14
C ALA A 16 15.68 8.87 -3.52
N CYS A 17 15.69 7.56 -3.76
CA CYS A 17 16.88 6.82 -4.21
C CYS A 17 17.06 6.77 -5.74
N GLY A 18 16.25 7.51 -6.50
CA GLY A 18 16.36 7.60 -7.97
C GLY A 18 15.56 6.56 -8.74
N GLY A 19 14.76 5.73 -8.05
CA GLY A 19 13.79 4.84 -8.68
C GLY A 19 12.56 5.61 -9.21
N LYS A 20 11.82 4.98 -10.12
CA LYS A 20 10.56 5.52 -10.62
C LYS A 20 9.40 4.62 -10.20
N VAL A 21 8.47 5.15 -9.45
CA VAL A 21 7.29 4.44 -8.93
C VAL A 21 6.02 4.96 -9.60
N ALA A 22 5.54 4.21 -10.57
CA ALA A 22 4.29 4.43 -11.28
C ALA A 22 3.23 3.46 -10.72
N LYS A 23 2.55 3.85 -9.65
CA LYS A 23 1.66 2.95 -8.91
C LYS A 23 0.20 3.25 -9.19
N MET A 24 -0.52 2.24 -9.67
CA MET A 24 -1.97 2.22 -9.65
C MET A 24 -2.45 1.34 -8.50
N SER A 25 -3.36 1.86 -7.71
CA SER A 25 -3.86 1.20 -6.50
C SER A 25 -5.38 1.15 -6.50
N GLY A 26 -5.94 0.30 -5.64
CA GLY A 26 -7.36 0.13 -5.47
C GLY A 26 -7.90 0.79 -4.21
N ARG A 27 -9.24 0.83 -4.14
CA ARG A 27 -9.98 1.10 -2.91
C ARG A 27 -10.02 -0.14 -2.03
N GLY A 28 -10.36 0.04 -0.77
CA GLY A 28 -10.56 -1.04 0.18
C GLY A 28 -11.65 -2.01 -0.25
N LEU A 29 -11.48 -3.26 0.13
CA LEU A 29 -12.45 -4.33 -0.09
C LEU A 29 -12.65 -5.10 1.23
N GLY A 30 -13.91 -5.22 1.66
CA GLY A 30 -14.24 -5.90 2.92
C GLY A 30 -13.56 -5.21 4.12
N HIS A 31 -12.82 -5.99 4.90
CA HIS A 31 -12.09 -5.52 6.09
C HIS A 31 -10.76 -4.82 5.81
N THR A 32 -10.33 -4.79 4.53
CA THR A 32 -9.03 -4.21 4.17
C THR A 32 -9.15 -2.72 3.86
N GLY A 33 -8.18 -1.92 4.30
CA GLY A 33 -8.06 -0.52 3.95
C GLY A 33 -7.45 -0.31 2.56
N GLY A 34 -8.08 0.51 1.70
CA GLY A 34 -7.54 0.83 0.37
C GLY A 34 -6.52 1.96 0.41
N THR A 35 -5.47 1.86 -0.40
CA THR A 35 -4.48 2.95 -0.52
C THR A 35 -5.13 4.25 -0.98
N ILE A 36 -6.07 4.17 -1.93
CA ILE A 36 -6.77 5.34 -2.47
C ILE A 36 -7.64 6.00 -1.40
N ASP A 37 -8.35 5.19 -0.60
CA ASP A 37 -9.20 5.71 0.49
C ASP A 37 -8.36 6.44 1.56
N LYS A 38 -7.15 5.96 1.84
CA LYS A 38 -6.20 6.64 2.74
C LYS A 38 -5.72 7.96 2.14
N MET A 39 -5.37 7.97 0.87
CA MET A 39 -4.93 9.18 0.18
C MET A 39 -6.00 10.27 0.15
N GLU A 40 -7.27 9.90 0.02
CA GLU A 40 -8.40 10.84 0.08
C GLU A 40 -8.58 11.51 1.46
N ALA A 41 -7.94 11.00 2.52
CA ALA A 41 -7.87 11.70 3.81
C ALA A 41 -6.96 12.94 3.78
N ILE A 42 -6.11 13.09 2.76
CA ILE A 42 -5.32 14.31 2.54
C ILE A 42 -6.22 15.32 1.81
N PRO A 43 -6.43 16.52 2.36
CA PRO A 43 -7.32 17.50 1.75
C PRO A 43 -6.94 17.83 0.31
N ASN A 44 -7.92 17.88 -0.56
CA ASN A 44 -7.83 18.23 -1.98
C ASN A 44 -7.00 17.28 -2.87
N LEU A 45 -6.43 16.20 -2.33
CA LEU A 45 -5.56 15.32 -3.09
C LEU A 45 -6.33 14.62 -4.23
N GLN A 46 -5.87 14.82 -5.46
CA GLN A 46 -6.42 14.17 -6.64
C GLN A 46 -5.85 12.75 -6.76
N VAL A 47 -6.72 11.76 -6.68
CA VAL A 47 -6.35 10.33 -6.80
C VAL A 47 -6.59 9.78 -8.21
N SER A 48 -7.01 10.63 -9.14
CA SER A 48 -7.22 10.28 -10.55
C SER A 48 -6.47 11.29 -11.40
N LEU A 49 -5.58 10.80 -12.24
CA LEU A 49 -4.88 11.58 -13.28
C LEU A 49 -5.13 10.95 -14.63
N ASP A 50 -5.14 11.75 -15.69
CA ASP A 50 -5.06 11.20 -17.03
C ASP A 50 -3.68 10.57 -17.29
N GLN A 51 -3.54 9.84 -18.39
CA GLN A 51 -2.33 9.08 -18.68
C GLN A 51 -1.11 10.00 -18.89
N GLU A 52 -1.30 11.12 -19.53
CA GLU A 52 -0.21 12.06 -19.84
C GLU A 52 0.32 12.70 -18.54
N ALA A 53 -0.58 13.23 -17.72
CA ALA A 53 -0.24 13.81 -16.42
C ALA A 53 0.43 12.80 -15.49
N PHE A 54 -0.04 11.54 -15.48
CA PHE A 54 0.55 10.47 -14.69
C PHE A 54 2.00 10.16 -15.12
N ILE A 55 2.24 10.02 -16.43
CA ILE A 55 3.58 9.75 -16.96
C ILE A 55 4.51 10.95 -16.73
N ASP A 56 4.04 12.18 -16.97
CA ASP A 56 4.81 13.40 -16.72
C ASP A 56 5.23 13.50 -15.25
N GLN A 57 4.29 13.30 -14.33
CA GLN A 57 4.58 13.33 -12.90
C GLN A 57 5.65 12.31 -12.51
N VAL A 58 5.53 11.05 -12.95
CA VAL A 58 6.55 10.01 -12.68
C VAL A 58 7.91 10.40 -13.25
N ASN A 59 7.95 10.98 -14.44
CA ASN A 59 9.20 11.40 -15.04
C ASN A 59 9.85 12.57 -14.29
N ARG A 60 9.06 13.51 -13.81
CA ARG A 60 9.52 14.74 -13.14
C ARG A 60 9.93 14.51 -11.69
N ILE A 61 9.14 13.79 -10.92
CA ILE A 61 9.37 13.63 -9.48
C ILE A 61 9.68 12.18 -9.03
N GLY A 62 9.60 11.22 -9.94
CA GLY A 62 9.88 9.81 -9.65
C GLY A 62 8.75 9.05 -8.96
N LEU A 63 7.62 9.68 -8.67
CA LEU A 63 6.53 9.08 -7.90
C LEU A 63 5.16 9.58 -8.34
N ALA A 64 4.26 8.64 -8.61
CA ALA A 64 2.82 8.89 -8.67
C ALA A 64 2.05 7.67 -8.15
N VAL A 65 1.02 7.93 -7.34
CA VAL A 65 0.09 6.91 -6.84
C VAL A 65 -1.32 7.38 -7.18
N ILE A 66 -2.03 6.60 -7.99
CA ILE A 66 -3.38 6.93 -8.45
C ILE A 66 -4.33 5.75 -8.35
N GLY A 67 -5.62 6.02 -8.43
CA GLY A 67 -6.65 5.00 -8.65
C GLY A 67 -6.54 4.38 -10.04
N GLN A 68 -7.23 3.28 -10.25
CA GLN A 68 -7.28 2.64 -11.56
C GLN A 68 -8.05 3.53 -12.55
N SER A 69 -7.42 3.79 -13.70
CA SER A 69 -8.11 4.43 -14.81
C SER A 69 -9.08 3.45 -15.50
N GLU A 70 -10.17 3.96 -16.07
CA GLU A 70 -11.18 3.12 -16.72
C GLU A 70 -10.66 2.33 -17.93
N GLY A 71 -9.63 2.85 -18.60
CA GLY A 71 -9.02 2.24 -19.78
C GLY A 71 -7.96 1.17 -19.47
N LEU A 72 -7.50 1.04 -18.22
CA LEU A 72 -6.48 0.07 -17.85
C LEU A 72 -7.12 -1.29 -17.50
N ALA A 73 -6.73 -2.33 -18.23
CA ALA A 73 -7.23 -3.71 -18.03
C ALA A 73 -8.78 -3.82 -17.94
N PRO A 74 -9.54 -3.38 -18.95
CA PRO A 74 -11.01 -3.36 -18.89
C PRO A 74 -11.64 -4.74 -18.74
N ALA A 75 -10.98 -5.79 -19.20
CA ALA A 75 -11.42 -7.18 -19.01
C ALA A 75 -11.33 -7.58 -17.53
N ASP A 76 -10.27 -7.19 -16.83
CA ASP A 76 -10.12 -7.46 -15.40
C ASP A 76 -11.23 -6.77 -14.59
N LYS A 77 -11.61 -5.53 -14.92
CA LYS A 77 -12.72 -4.83 -14.25
C LYS A 77 -14.01 -5.63 -14.29
N LYS A 78 -14.32 -6.23 -15.44
CA LYS A 78 -15.53 -7.06 -15.62
C LYS A 78 -15.42 -8.39 -14.87
N LEU A 79 -14.28 -9.07 -14.96
CA LEU A 79 -14.04 -10.33 -14.27
C LEU A 79 -14.03 -10.16 -12.75
N TYR A 80 -13.46 -9.05 -12.26
CA TYR A 80 -13.44 -8.74 -10.84
C TYR A 80 -14.85 -8.52 -10.28
N ALA A 81 -15.70 -7.80 -11.01
CA ALA A 81 -17.10 -7.60 -10.63
C ALA A 81 -17.91 -8.91 -10.57
N LEU A 82 -17.64 -9.85 -11.50
CA LEU A 82 -18.25 -11.19 -11.47
C LEU A 82 -17.73 -12.01 -10.28
N ARG A 83 -16.44 -11.95 -9.99
CA ARG A 83 -15.81 -12.69 -8.90
C ARG A 83 -16.40 -12.34 -7.54
N ASP A 84 -16.78 -11.08 -7.34
CA ASP A 84 -17.40 -10.59 -6.10
C ASP A 84 -18.76 -11.25 -5.80
N VAL A 85 -19.51 -11.61 -6.86
CA VAL A 85 -20.88 -12.16 -6.76
C VAL A 85 -20.99 -13.67 -7.04
N THR A 86 -19.89 -14.33 -7.40
CA THR A 86 -19.89 -15.77 -7.78
C THR A 86 -19.21 -16.68 -6.75
N GLY A 87 -18.83 -16.14 -5.58
CA GLY A 87 -18.15 -16.92 -4.53
C GLY A 87 -16.73 -17.40 -4.92
N THR A 88 -16.08 -16.71 -5.86
CA THR A 88 -14.74 -17.06 -6.36
C THR A 88 -13.65 -16.06 -5.91
N VAL A 89 -13.90 -15.31 -4.84
CA VAL A 89 -12.99 -14.29 -4.34
C VAL A 89 -11.63 -14.87 -3.97
N ASP A 90 -11.58 -16.06 -3.37
CA ASP A 90 -10.37 -16.71 -2.86
C ASP A 90 -9.62 -17.55 -3.92
N SER A 91 -10.09 -17.54 -5.17
CA SER A 91 -9.46 -18.31 -6.25
C SER A 91 -8.08 -17.76 -6.58
N ILE A 92 -7.02 -18.51 -6.26
CA ILE A 92 -5.62 -18.12 -6.52
C ILE A 92 -5.39 -17.72 -7.99
N PRO A 93 -5.81 -18.49 -9.02
CA PRO A 93 -5.62 -18.08 -10.40
C PRO A 93 -6.29 -16.74 -10.75
N LEU A 94 -7.50 -16.50 -10.21
CA LEU A 94 -8.23 -15.26 -10.45
C LEU A 94 -7.61 -14.07 -9.72
N ILE A 95 -7.07 -14.28 -8.51
CA ILE A 95 -6.30 -13.27 -7.79
C ILE A 95 -5.04 -12.92 -8.59
N ALA A 96 -4.26 -13.93 -8.98
CA ALA A 96 -3.00 -13.75 -9.71
C ALA A 96 -3.22 -12.98 -11.02
N SER A 97 -4.20 -13.39 -11.84
CA SER A 97 -4.49 -12.73 -13.10
C SER A 97 -4.95 -11.28 -12.92
N SER A 98 -5.82 -11.03 -11.92
CA SER A 98 -6.31 -9.67 -11.63
C SER A 98 -5.19 -8.74 -11.14
N VAL A 99 -4.30 -9.22 -10.29
CA VAL A 99 -3.16 -8.42 -9.79
C VAL A 99 -2.17 -8.14 -10.92
N MET A 100 -1.80 -9.16 -11.70
CA MET A 100 -0.74 -9.05 -12.69
C MET A 100 -1.17 -8.34 -13.96
N SER A 101 -2.42 -8.50 -14.42
CA SER A 101 -2.93 -7.78 -15.61
C SER A 101 -2.75 -6.27 -15.49
N LYS A 102 -3.02 -5.69 -14.31
CA LYS A 102 -2.86 -4.25 -14.07
C LYS A 102 -1.39 -3.81 -14.09
N LYS A 103 -0.50 -4.61 -13.52
CA LYS A 103 0.94 -4.31 -13.47
C LYS A 103 1.60 -4.43 -14.85
N LEU A 104 1.16 -5.41 -15.64
CA LEU A 104 1.61 -5.57 -17.02
C LEU A 104 1.09 -4.45 -17.92
N ALA A 105 -0.21 -4.12 -17.79
CA ALA A 105 -0.84 -3.05 -18.56
C ALA A 105 -0.25 -1.66 -18.25
N SER A 106 0.18 -1.40 -17.00
CA SER A 106 0.85 -0.15 -16.64
C SER A 106 2.29 -0.04 -17.17
N GLY A 107 2.83 -1.09 -17.81
CA GLY A 107 4.18 -1.08 -18.37
C GLY A 107 5.29 -1.26 -17.34
N ALA A 108 4.98 -1.68 -16.11
CA ALA A 108 5.98 -1.90 -15.07
C ALA A 108 7.03 -2.93 -15.51
N GLN A 109 8.31 -2.55 -15.44
CA GLN A 109 9.43 -3.42 -15.80
C GLN A 109 9.92 -4.26 -14.60
N ALA A 110 9.92 -3.66 -13.43
CA ALA A 110 10.26 -4.28 -12.16
C ALA A 110 9.02 -4.31 -11.26
N ILE A 111 8.68 -5.48 -10.73
CA ILE A 111 7.47 -5.69 -9.91
C ILE A 111 7.86 -6.38 -8.62
N LEU A 112 7.68 -5.70 -7.50
CA LEU A 112 7.74 -6.31 -6.18
C LEU A 112 6.32 -6.57 -5.68
N LEU A 113 6.07 -7.82 -5.29
CA LEU A 113 4.78 -8.27 -4.77
C LEU A 113 4.91 -8.50 -3.28
N ASP A 114 4.08 -7.83 -2.51
CA ASP A 114 3.88 -8.08 -1.09
C ASP A 114 2.67 -9.00 -0.93
N VAL A 115 2.89 -10.22 -0.48
CA VAL A 115 1.86 -11.24 -0.29
C VAL A 115 1.63 -11.43 1.20
N LYS A 116 0.57 -10.82 1.69
CA LYS A 116 0.17 -10.91 3.10
C LYS A 116 -0.35 -12.29 3.45
N VAL A 117 0.08 -12.82 4.61
CA VAL A 117 -0.29 -14.14 5.15
C VAL A 117 -0.79 -13.99 6.57
N GLY A 118 -1.95 -14.55 6.87
CA GLY A 118 -2.48 -14.56 8.24
C GLY A 118 -3.95 -14.22 8.35
N SER A 119 -4.43 -14.03 9.57
CA SER A 119 -5.84 -13.81 9.88
C SER A 119 -6.44 -12.56 9.23
N GLY A 120 -5.64 -11.53 8.97
CA GLY A 120 -6.03 -10.29 8.29
C GLY A 120 -5.82 -10.30 6.77
N ALA A 121 -5.37 -11.40 6.18
CA ALA A 121 -5.12 -11.55 4.75
C ALA A 121 -6.14 -12.48 4.08
N PHE A 122 -6.17 -12.49 2.73
CA PHE A 122 -6.91 -13.51 1.98
C PHE A 122 -6.22 -14.87 2.08
N MET A 123 -4.89 -14.89 2.02
CA MET A 123 -4.10 -16.11 2.20
C MET A 123 -3.93 -16.40 3.69
N LYS A 124 -4.60 -17.45 4.16
CA LYS A 124 -4.59 -17.82 5.59
C LYS A 124 -3.40 -18.71 5.95
N THR A 125 -2.83 -19.41 4.98
CA THR A 125 -1.67 -20.29 5.16
C THR A 125 -0.47 -19.84 4.34
N ILE A 126 0.72 -20.21 4.80
CA ILE A 126 1.97 -19.89 4.09
C ILE A 126 2.04 -20.64 2.75
N ASP A 127 1.45 -21.82 2.63
CA ASP A 127 1.47 -22.61 1.43
C ASP A 127 0.56 -22.01 0.35
N ASP A 128 -0.61 -21.52 0.70
CA ASP A 128 -1.48 -20.79 -0.22
C ASP A 128 -0.81 -19.50 -0.69
N ALA A 129 -0.15 -18.77 0.22
CA ALA A 129 0.58 -17.56 -0.13
C ALA A 129 1.76 -17.83 -1.06
N ARG A 130 2.49 -18.93 -0.85
CA ARG A 130 3.56 -19.37 -1.77
C ARG A 130 3.01 -19.74 -3.14
N ALA A 131 1.88 -20.45 -3.19
CA ALA A 131 1.23 -20.81 -4.45
C ALA A 131 0.79 -19.55 -5.22
N LEU A 132 0.18 -18.59 -4.54
CA LEU A 132 -0.20 -17.31 -5.14
C LEU A 132 1.04 -16.52 -5.61
N ALA A 133 2.06 -16.40 -4.75
CA ALA A 133 3.30 -15.70 -5.06
C ALA A 133 3.97 -16.30 -6.30
N LYS A 134 4.08 -17.64 -6.35
CA LYS A 134 4.64 -18.35 -7.50
C LYS A 134 3.87 -18.07 -8.78
N ALA A 135 2.55 -18.20 -8.76
CA ALA A 135 1.72 -17.93 -9.93
C ALA A 135 1.90 -16.49 -10.46
N MET A 136 1.96 -15.50 -9.58
CA MET A 136 2.19 -14.11 -9.98
C MET A 136 3.61 -13.86 -10.52
N VAL A 137 4.62 -14.47 -9.91
CA VAL A 137 6.02 -14.37 -10.38
C VAL A 137 6.16 -15.02 -11.76
N ASP A 138 5.60 -16.22 -11.95
CA ASP A 138 5.62 -16.92 -13.23
C ASP A 138 4.96 -16.08 -14.34
N ILE A 139 3.75 -15.54 -14.10
CA ILE A 139 3.06 -14.67 -15.05
C ILE A 139 3.94 -13.47 -15.44
N GLY A 140 4.54 -12.80 -14.48
CA GLY A 140 5.36 -11.62 -14.77
C GLY A 140 6.64 -11.98 -15.51
N THR A 141 7.33 -13.03 -15.11
CA THR A 141 8.57 -13.49 -15.71
C THR A 141 8.37 -13.96 -17.17
N GLU A 142 7.30 -14.73 -17.42
CA GLU A 142 6.92 -15.16 -18.78
C GLU A 142 6.57 -13.97 -19.70
N ASN A 143 6.15 -12.85 -19.12
CA ASN A 143 5.93 -11.59 -19.85
C ASN A 143 7.17 -10.66 -19.85
N GLY A 144 8.36 -11.18 -19.56
CA GLY A 144 9.63 -10.45 -19.66
C GLY A 144 9.82 -9.37 -18.58
N ARG A 145 9.19 -9.52 -17.41
CA ARG A 145 9.32 -8.59 -16.29
C ARG A 145 10.25 -9.16 -15.20
N SER A 146 10.96 -8.28 -14.52
CA SER A 146 11.69 -8.63 -13.31
C SER A 146 10.71 -8.67 -12.14
N VAL A 147 10.39 -9.86 -11.63
CA VAL A 147 9.37 -10.01 -10.57
C VAL A 147 9.95 -10.73 -9.37
N LYS A 148 9.64 -10.22 -8.18
CA LYS A 148 9.94 -10.83 -6.89
C LYS A 148 8.72 -10.76 -5.99
N ALA A 149 8.49 -11.78 -5.19
CA ALA A 149 7.48 -11.78 -4.14
C ALA A 149 8.15 -11.86 -2.77
N VAL A 150 7.58 -11.15 -1.81
CA VAL A 150 7.90 -11.23 -0.38
C VAL A 150 6.62 -11.66 0.33
N LEU A 151 6.73 -12.64 1.22
CA LEU A 151 5.62 -13.04 2.08
C LEU A 151 5.79 -12.32 3.40
N THR A 152 4.73 -11.63 3.84
CA THR A 152 4.76 -10.81 5.07
C THR A 152 3.61 -11.20 6.00
N ASP A 153 3.85 -11.05 7.31
CA ASP A 153 2.89 -11.41 8.36
C ASP A 153 1.68 -10.46 8.37
N MET A 154 0.49 -11.03 8.49
CA MET A 154 -0.78 -10.32 8.70
C MET A 154 -1.64 -11.02 9.78
N ASP A 155 -1.03 -11.74 10.71
CA ASP A 155 -1.71 -12.22 11.94
C ASP A 155 -1.87 -11.12 12.99
N ARG A 156 -1.30 -9.96 12.70
CA ARG A 156 -1.50 -8.69 13.43
C ARG A 156 -1.57 -7.55 12.43
N PRO A 157 -2.26 -6.46 12.75
CA PRO A 157 -2.22 -5.25 11.93
C PRO A 157 -0.79 -4.74 11.78
N LEU A 158 -0.44 -4.22 10.61
CA LEU A 158 0.88 -3.65 10.37
C LEU A 158 0.96 -2.23 10.95
N GLY A 159 1.95 -2.00 11.81
CA GLY A 159 2.06 -0.78 12.57
C GLY A 159 0.98 -0.67 13.67
N HIS A 160 0.73 0.55 14.15
CA HIS A 160 -0.16 0.81 15.28
C HIS A 160 -1.49 1.45 14.87
N ALA A 161 -1.57 2.08 13.71
CA ALA A 161 -2.76 2.78 13.26
C ALA A 161 -3.57 1.95 12.25
N ILE A 162 -4.90 1.94 12.42
CA ILE A 162 -5.85 1.33 11.49
C ILE A 162 -6.94 2.37 11.23
N GLY A 163 -7.12 2.76 9.96
CA GLY A 163 -8.09 3.77 9.53
C GLY A 163 -7.44 4.88 8.71
N ASN A 164 -8.16 5.41 7.72
CA ASN A 164 -7.60 6.23 6.64
C ASN A 164 -6.69 7.38 7.11
N ALA A 165 -7.23 8.35 7.83
CA ALA A 165 -6.46 9.51 8.31
C ALA A 165 -5.40 9.12 9.37
N LEU A 166 -5.71 8.13 10.24
CA LEU A 166 -4.77 7.63 11.23
C LEU A 166 -3.57 6.97 10.58
N GLU A 167 -3.80 6.22 9.50
CA GLU A 167 -2.72 5.58 8.74
C GLU A 167 -1.88 6.61 7.97
N ILE A 168 -2.48 7.69 7.45
CA ILE A 168 -1.69 8.80 6.85
C ILE A 168 -0.82 9.46 7.91
N ARG A 169 -1.32 9.70 9.12
CA ARG A 169 -0.52 10.21 10.23
C ARG A 169 0.66 9.28 10.56
N GLU A 170 0.43 7.98 10.57
CA GLU A 170 1.51 7.00 10.82
C GLU A 170 2.52 6.94 9.66
N VAL A 171 2.08 7.10 8.40
CA VAL A 171 2.98 7.27 7.24
C VAL A 171 3.90 8.48 7.44
N ILE A 172 3.34 9.63 7.81
CA ILE A 172 4.07 10.87 8.07
C ILE A 172 5.11 10.64 9.18
N ASN A 173 4.68 10.07 10.31
CA ASN A 173 5.56 9.79 11.44
C ASN A 173 6.67 8.80 11.08
N THR A 174 6.36 7.78 10.28
CA THR A 174 7.36 6.81 9.79
C THR A 174 8.41 7.51 8.92
N LEU A 175 7.98 8.36 7.98
CA LEU A 175 8.90 9.11 7.13
C LEU A 175 9.68 10.21 7.87
N LYS A 176 9.22 10.63 9.05
CA LYS A 176 9.96 11.48 9.99
C LYS A 176 10.92 10.70 10.90
N GLY A 177 10.97 9.36 10.80
CA GLY A 177 11.83 8.51 11.63
C GLY A 177 11.22 8.11 12.99
N HIS A 178 9.93 8.31 13.19
CA HIS A 178 9.21 8.04 14.46
C HIS A 178 8.11 6.96 14.28
N GLY A 179 8.18 6.17 13.21
CA GLY A 179 7.19 5.11 12.94
C GLY A 179 7.42 3.84 13.77
N PRO A 180 6.42 2.94 13.78
CA PRO A 180 6.55 1.61 14.35
C PRO A 180 7.71 0.84 13.73
N GLU A 181 8.39 0.04 14.54
CA GLU A 181 9.59 -0.69 14.12
C GLU A 181 9.26 -1.71 13.02
N ASP A 182 8.19 -2.48 13.18
CA ASP A 182 7.74 -3.50 12.22
C ASP A 182 7.43 -2.89 10.85
N LEU A 183 6.63 -1.81 10.81
CA LEU A 183 6.28 -1.09 9.60
C LEU A 183 7.51 -0.47 8.92
N THR A 184 8.37 0.17 9.72
CA THR A 184 9.59 0.80 9.20
C THR A 184 10.52 -0.23 8.59
N HIS A 185 10.78 -1.33 9.30
CA HIS A 185 11.65 -2.42 8.86
C HIS A 185 11.14 -3.07 7.57
N GLU A 186 9.86 -3.42 7.50
CA GLU A 186 9.24 -3.98 6.30
C GLU A 186 9.40 -3.04 5.10
N CYS A 187 9.11 -1.74 5.29
CA CYS A 187 9.21 -0.76 4.22
C CYS A 187 10.65 -0.57 3.70
N LEU A 188 11.64 -0.55 4.57
CA LEU A 188 13.06 -0.44 4.17
C LEU A 188 13.52 -1.64 3.35
N ILE A 189 13.21 -2.85 3.80
CA ILE A 189 13.55 -4.10 3.07
C ILE A 189 12.88 -4.10 1.69
N MET A 190 11.61 -3.77 1.63
CA MET A 190 10.87 -3.77 0.36
C MET A 190 11.38 -2.68 -0.59
N ALA A 191 11.66 -1.48 -0.08
CA ALA A 191 12.25 -0.42 -0.90
C ALA A 191 13.63 -0.82 -1.44
N ALA A 192 14.48 -1.46 -0.63
CA ALA A 192 15.77 -1.97 -1.08
C ALA A 192 15.61 -3.02 -2.19
N HIS A 193 14.68 -3.97 -2.03
CA HIS A 193 14.39 -4.95 -3.08
C HIS A 193 13.87 -4.31 -4.37
N MET A 194 13.09 -3.23 -4.30
CA MET A 194 12.65 -2.50 -5.50
C MET A 194 13.83 -1.87 -6.24
N LEU A 195 14.81 -1.28 -5.53
CA LEU A 195 16.01 -0.73 -6.15
C LEU A 195 16.85 -1.80 -6.85
N VAL A 196 17.00 -2.97 -6.22
CA VAL A 196 17.71 -4.12 -6.82
C VAL A 196 16.99 -4.63 -8.06
N LEU A 197 15.67 -4.84 -7.99
CA LEU A 197 14.87 -5.27 -9.13
C LEU A 197 14.92 -4.29 -10.31
N SER A 198 15.02 -3.00 -9.99
CA SER A 198 15.18 -1.94 -10.99
C SER A 198 16.61 -1.76 -11.48
N GLN A 199 17.54 -2.63 -11.08
CA GLN A 199 18.96 -2.63 -11.46
C GLN A 199 19.70 -1.31 -11.13
N ILE A 200 19.27 -0.62 -10.07
CA ILE A 200 19.89 0.65 -9.64
C ILE A 200 21.17 0.40 -8.85
N CYS A 201 21.18 -0.59 -7.96
CA CYS A 201 22.34 -1.00 -7.17
C CYS A 201 22.15 -2.42 -6.60
N ASP A 202 23.19 -2.97 -5.97
CA ASP A 202 23.12 -4.20 -5.17
C ASP A 202 22.33 -3.99 -3.87
N TYR A 203 22.02 -5.09 -3.16
CA TYR A 203 21.13 -5.06 -2.00
C TYR A 203 21.72 -4.28 -0.81
N GLU A 204 22.99 -4.45 -0.49
CA GLU A 204 23.64 -3.76 0.64
C GLU A 204 23.67 -2.25 0.42
N THR A 205 24.04 -1.85 -0.80
CA THR A 205 23.98 -0.44 -1.22
C THR A 205 22.54 0.09 -1.18
N ALA A 206 21.57 -0.70 -1.65
CA ALA A 206 20.16 -0.32 -1.65
C ALA A 206 19.66 -0.08 -0.22
N LEU A 207 19.92 -1.01 0.70
CA LEU A 207 19.48 -0.89 2.10
C LEU A 207 20.10 0.35 2.78
N SER A 208 21.38 0.59 2.55
CA SER A 208 22.05 1.80 3.05
C SER A 208 21.43 3.09 2.50
N ARG A 209 21.14 3.13 1.19
CA ARG A 209 20.54 4.31 0.52
C ARG A 209 19.12 4.60 1.01
N VAL A 210 18.27 3.58 1.17
CA VAL A 210 16.90 3.79 1.65
C VAL A 210 16.89 4.22 3.12
N GLN A 211 17.80 3.68 3.96
CA GLN A 211 17.98 4.13 5.34
C GLN A 211 18.43 5.60 5.39
N GLN A 212 19.37 5.99 4.53
CA GLN A 212 19.82 7.38 4.43
C GLN A 212 18.69 8.31 3.94
N ALA A 213 17.88 7.87 2.96
CA ALA A 213 16.75 8.64 2.45
C ALA A 213 15.67 8.87 3.52
N LEU A 214 15.45 7.88 4.41
CA LEU A 214 14.59 8.04 5.58
C LEU A 214 15.20 9.05 6.57
N ASN A 215 16.43 8.83 7.01
CA ASN A 215 17.08 9.63 8.05
C ASN A 215 17.30 11.10 7.66
N SER A 216 17.51 11.38 6.38
CA SER A 216 17.71 12.74 5.86
C SER A 216 16.41 13.51 5.59
N GLY A 217 15.25 12.86 5.68
CA GLY A 217 13.97 13.43 5.29
C GLY A 217 13.72 13.50 3.76
N ALA A 218 14.64 12.98 2.94
CA ALA A 218 14.49 13.00 1.48
C ALA A 218 13.26 12.23 1.00
N ALA A 219 12.89 11.15 1.69
CA ALA A 219 11.68 10.40 1.40
C ALA A 219 10.41 11.20 1.75
N LEU A 220 10.39 11.91 2.88
CA LEU A 220 9.27 12.78 3.26
C LEU A 220 9.07 13.90 2.22
N GLU A 221 10.16 14.46 1.72
CA GLU A 221 10.11 15.49 0.68
C GLU A 221 9.55 14.93 -0.64
N ARG A 222 9.84 13.66 -1.01
CA ARG A 222 9.20 13.01 -2.16
C ARG A 222 7.70 12.83 -1.98
N LEU A 223 7.26 12.50 -0.77
CA LEU A 223 5.82 12.46 -0.47
C LEU A 223 5.19 13.84 -0.63
N ARG A 224 5.84 14.90 -0.12
CA ARG A 224 5.39 16.31 -0.29
C ARG A 224 5.22 16.65 -1.76
N MET A 225 6.25 16.41 -2.57
CA MET A 225 6.21 16.67 -4.02
C MET A 225 5.07 15.91 -4.72
N MET A 226 4.78 14.68 -4.31
CA MET A 226 3.66 13.90 -4.87
C MET A 226 2.32 14.53 -4.48
N ILE A 227 2.14 14.90 -3.22
CA ILE A 227 0.91 15.54 -2.74
C ILE A 227 0.66 16.84 -3.49
N ASP A 228 1.66 17.72 -3.59
CA ASP A 228 1.57 18.99 -4.29
C ASP A 228 1.28 18.80 -5.78
N ALA A 229 1.96 17.87 -6.44
CA ALA A 229 1.76 17.57 -7.86
C ALA A 229 0.36 17.02 -8.16
N GLN A 230 -0.28 16.38 -7.20
CA GLN A 230 -1.65 15.88 -7.27
C GLN A 230 -2.67 16.85 -6.66
N GLY A 231 -2.29 18.13 -6.41
CA GLY A 231 -3.17 19.19 -5.96
C GLY A 231 -3.62 19.09 -4.49
N GLY A 232 -2.99 18.20 -3.72
CA GLY A 232 -3.29 18.01 -2.30
C GLY A 232 -2.63 19.06 -1.41
N ASP A 233 -3.14 19.17 -0.20
CA ASP A 233 -2.58 20.08 0.81
C ASP A 233 -1.42 19.41 1.57
N SER A 234 -0.20 19.65 1.12
CA SER A 234 1.01 19.05 1.72
C SER A 234 1.34 19.60 3.12
N ARG A 235 0.65 20.64 3.60
CA ARG A 235 0.81 21.13 4.97
C ARG A 235 0.45 20.08 6.02
N VAL A 236 -0.34 19.06 5.66
CA VAL A 236 -0.61 17.91 6.54
C VAL A 236 0.66 17.19 7.01
N LEU A 237 1.76 17.32 6.28
CA LEU A 237 3.04 16.76 6.67
C LEU A 237 3.68 17.49 7.86
N ASP A 238 3.32 18.75 8.05
CA ASP A 238 3.86 19.60 9.13
C ASP A 238 2.81 19.81 10.24
N ASP A 239 1.53 19.81 9.89
CA ASP A 239 0.40 20.01 10.79
C ASP A 239 -0.65 18.90 10.61
N GLU A 240 -0.57 17.89 11.47
CA GLU A 240 -1.48 16.74 11.46
C GLU A 240 -2.92 17.09 11.83
N SER A 241 -3.19 18.28 12.40
CA SER A 241 -4.54 18.73 12.73
C SER A 241 -5.40 18.97 11.49
N LEU A 242 -4.79 19.10 10.32
CA LEU A 242 -5.46 19.19 9.03
C LEU A 242 -6.07 17.86 8.55
N LEU A 243 -5.67 16.75 9.16
CA LEU A 243 -6.29 15.44 8.90
C LEU A 243 -7.58 15.29 9.70
N ALA A 244 -8.66 14.88 9.03
CA ALA A 244 -9.94 14.63 9.67
C ALA A 244 -9.85 13.36 10.54
N ILE A 245 -9.65 13.53 11.84
CA ILE A 245 -9.60 12.45 12.85
C ILE A 245 -10.87 12.47 13.67
N GLY A 246 -11.29 11.30 14.18
CA GLY A 246 -12.48 11.17 15.00
C GLY A 246 -12.46 12.10 16.24
N LYS A 247 -13.61 12.68 16.57
CA LYS A 247 -13.76 13.66 17.66
C LYS A 247 -13.71 13.03 19.05
N PHE A 248 -13.97 11.73 19.15
CA PHE A 248 -14.05 11.00 20.41
C PHE A 248 -13.00 9.90 20.45
N THR A 249 -12.39 9.73 21.60
CA THR A 249 -11.45 8.63 21.90
C THR A 249 -12.04 7.78 23.00
N TYR A 250 -11.94 6.48 22.87
CA TYR A 250 -12.32 5.51 23.90
C TYR A 250 -11.16 4.55 24.13
N ASP A 251 -10.67 4.49 25.36
CA ASP A 251 -9.57 3.61 25.73
C ASP A 251 -10.11 2.23 26.13
N VAL A 252 -9.65 1.19 25.42
CA VAL A 252 -9.89 -0.20 25.77
C VAL A 252 -8.66 -0.71 26.52
N THR A 253 -8.77 -0.79 27.85
CA THR A 253 -7.66 -1.23 28.70
C THR A 253 -7.63 -2.74 28.85
N ALA A 254 -6.43 -3.31 29.00
CA ALA A 254 -6.28 -4.71 29.37
C ALA A 254 -6.83 -4.93 30.80
N PRO A 255 -7.55 -6.05 31.04
CA PRO A 255 -8.11 -6.34 32.37
C PRO A 255 -7.04 -6.72 33.40
N GLN A 256 -5.84 -7.09 32.95
CA GLN A 256 -4.70 -7.49 33.78
C GLN A 256 -3.40 -7.34 32.99
N ASP A 257 -2.28 -7.33 33.70
CA ASP A 257 -0.96 -7.39 33.09
C ASP A 257 -0.74 -8.72 32.36
N GLY A 258 -0.09 -8.70 31.21
CA GLY A 258 0.14 -9.90 30.42
C GLY A 258 0.67 -9.60 29.01
N TYR A 259 0.66 -10.63 28.18
CA TYR A 259 1.06 -10.55 26.77
C TYR A 259 -0.13 -10.86 25.87
N ILE A 260 -0.24 -10.12 24.76
CA ILE A 260 -1.19 -10.45 23.71
C ILE A 260 -0.64 -11.65 22.94
N THR A 261 -1.32 -12.80 23.06
CA THR A 261 -0.91 -14.07 22.42
C THR A 261 -1.58 -14.30 21.08
N HIS A 262 -2.68 -13.60 20.80
CA HIS A 262 -3.43 -13.73 19.56
C HIS A 262 -4.19 -12.44 19.26
N MET A 263 -4.21 -12.04 17.98
CA MET A 263 -5.07 -10.98 17.43
C MET A 263 -5.92 -11.55 16.29
N ASN A 264 -7.20 -11.26 16.28
CA ASN A 264 -8.02 -11.46 15.09
C ASN A 264 -7.92 -10.21 14.23
N THR A 265 -6.97 -10.18 13.33
CA THR A 265 -6.63 -9.01 12.52
C THR A 265 -7.77 -8.63 11.57
N GLU A 266 -8.53 -9.59 11.07
CA GLU A 266 -9.72 -9.33 10.27
C GLU A 266 -10.78 -8.54 11.06
N GLN A 267 -11.03 -8.94 12.32
CA GLN A 267 -11.96 -8.22 13.20
C GLN A 267 -11.46 -6.80 13.53
N CYS A 268 -10.16 -6.61 13.66
CA CYS A 268 -9.59 -5.26 13.82
C CYS A 268 -9.91 -4.37 12.59
N GLY A 269 -9.80 -4.92 11.39
CA GLY A 269 -10.20 -4.21 10.17
C GLY A 269 -11.71 -3.91 10.12
N ILE A 270 -12.55 -4.88 10.48
CA ILE A 270 -14.01 -4.70 10.55
C ILE A 270 -14.37 -3.60 11.57
N ALA A 271 -13.77 -3.62 12.75
CA ALA A 271 -13.99 -2.59 13.77
C ALA A 271 -13.62 -1.18 13.24
N SER A 272 -12.53 -1.05 12.50
CA SER A 272 -12.14 0.21 11.86
C SER A 272 -13.20 0.68 10.85
N VAL A 273 -13.73 -0.22 10.01
CA VAL A 273 -14.83 0.09 9.08
C VAL A 273 -16.08 0.55 9.82
N MET A 274 -16.45 -0.13 10.91
CA MET A 274 -17.62 0.24 11.74
C MET A 274 -17.47 1.62 12.40
N LEU A 275 -16.23 2.04 12.69
CA LEU A 275 -15.91 3.36 13.23
C LEU A 275 -15.83 4.46 12.17
N GLY A 276 -16.10 4.14 10.90
CA GLY A 276 -16.15 5.11 9.81
C GLY A 276 -14.88 5.22 8.98
N ALA A 277 -13.87 4.35 9.22
CA ALA A 277 -12.63 4.36 8.44
C ALA A 277 -12.67 3.45 7.20
N GLY A 278 -13.86 3.13 6.72
CA GLY A 278 -14.06 2.30 5.53
C GLY A 278 -15.48 2.44 4.98
N ARG A 279 -15.71 1.92 3.78
CA ARG A 279 -17.01 1.95 3.12
C ARG A 279 -17.87 0.78 3.56
N THR A 280 -19.05 1.05 4.04
CA THR A 280 -20.07 0.02 4.35
C THR A 280 -20.84 -0.43 3.12
N VAL A 281 -20.88 0.41 2.09
CA VAL A 281 -21.50 0.13 0.79
C VAL A 281 -20.60 0.61 -0.35
N LYS A 282 -20.67 -0.06 -1.49
CA LYS A 282 -19.93 0.33 -2.70
C LYS A 282 -20.27 1.78 -3.05
N ASP A 283 -19.24 2.58 -3.34
CA ASP A 283 -19.34 4.01 -3.67
C ASP A 283 -19.95 4.90 -2.57
N GLY A 284 -20.10 4.39 -1.34
CA GLY A 284 -20.51 5.16 -0.18
C GLY A 284 -19.44 6.18 0.28
N PRO A 285 -19.83 7.17 1.07
CA PRO A 285 -18.86 8.10 1.68
C PRO A 285 -17.92 7.35 2.66
N ILE A 286 -16.73 7.87 2.81
CA ILE A 286 -15.77 7.48 3.84
C ILE A 286 -15.72 8.60 4.87
#